data_d75d72b486f1c887122c6ad6c8ce21a3
#
_entry.id   d75d72b486f1c887122c6ad6c8ce21a3
#
_cell.length_a   1.000
_cell.length_b   1.000
_cell.length_c   1.000
_cell.angle_alpha   90.00
_cell.angle_beta   90.00
_cell.angle_gamma   90.00
#
_symmetry.space_group_name_H-M   'P 1'
#
loop_
_entity.id
_entity.type
_entity.pdbx_description
1 polymer ?
#
loop_
_entity_poly.entity_id
_entity_poly.type
_entity_poly.pdbx_seq_one_letter_code
_entity_poly.pdbx_strand_id
1 'polypeptide(L)'
;MSILKIARMGHPILLQPAAAIDPAGIAGDPVLQQLIDDMIETLADAGGVGLAAPQVYQGKRLILAIAPEGRADREGAPLHILINPELELTAEPDQVGWEGCLSIPDLRGAVPRSPSLRFHGFDRTGQPVTGAANGFFARVLQHEVDHLDGILYTMRMKDFRYFGFDEELKRLEAEARAAEGQRDDE
;
A
#
# COMPACT_ATOMS: atom_id res chain seq x y z
N MET A 1 -16.39 -1.05 16.70
CA MET A 1 -15.16 -1.34 15.97
C MET A 1 -15.19 -2.81 15.61
N SER A 2 -14.90 -3.17 14.38
CA SER A 2 -14.96 -4.56 13.91
C SER A 2 -13.91 -4.81 12.83
N ILE A 3 -13.36 -6.04 12.84
CA ILE A 3 -12.46 -6.50 11.78
C ILE A 3 -13.28 -6.78 10.53
N LEU A 4 -12.92 -6.09 9.45
CA LEU A 4 -13.60 -6.22 8.17
C LEU A 4 -13.02 -7.38 7.37
N LYS A 5 -13.87 -7.99 6.54
CA LYS A 5 -13.42 -9.00 5.58
C LYS A 5 -12.64 -8.35 4.45
N ILE A 6 -11.48 -8.93 4.10
CA ILE A 6 -10.63 -8.45 3.01
C ILE A 6 -11.01 -9.17 1.71
N ALA A 7 -11.27 -8.40 0.66
CA ALA A 7 -11.51 -8.88 -0.70
C ALA A 7 -10.24 -9.50 -1.28
N ARG A 8 -10.37 -10.65 -1.93
CA ARG A 8 -9.27 -11.36 -2.59
C ARG A 8 -9.19 -11.01 -4.07
N MET A 9 -7.99 -11.07 -4.63
CA MET A 9 -7.76 -10.93 -6.08
C MET A 9 -8.74 -11.80 -6.86
N GLY A 10 -9.34 -11.22 -7.92
CA GLY A 10 -10.44 -11.80 -8.68
C GLY A 10 -11.80 -11.20 -8.33
N HIS A 11 -11.96 -10.53 -7.17
CA HIS A 11 -13.19 -9.81 -6.87
C HIS A 11 -13.29 -8.51 -7.68
N PRO A 12 -14.44 -8.23 -8.35
CA PRO A 12 -14.58 -7.09 -9.29
C PRO A 12 -14.29 -5.72 -8.66
N ILE A 13 -14.56 -5.53 -7.36
CA ILE A 13 -14.34 -4.27 -6.68
C ILE A 13 -12.88 -3.80 -6.70
N LEU A 14 -11.93 -4.76 -6.76
CA LEU A 14 -10.49 -4.46 -6.79
C LEU A 14 -10.01 -4.00 -8.18
N LEU A 15 -10.88 -4.07 -9.18
CA LEU A 15 -10.60 -3.71 -10.57
C LEU A 15 -11.40 -2.47 -11.02
N GLN A 16 -12.09 -1.82 -10.11
CA GLN A 16 -12.94 -0.65 -10.38
C GLN A 16 -12.36 0.59 -9.72
N PRO A 17 -12.31 1.73 -10.42
CA PRO A 17 -11.98 3.01 -9.79
C PRO A 17 -12.93 3.33 -8.65
N ALA A 18 -12.39 3.73 -7.51
CA ALA A 18 -13.14 4.15 -6.34
C ALA A 18 -13.67 5.57 -6.50
N ALA A 19 -14.88 5.82 -5.99
CA ALA A 19 -15.53 7.12 -6.05
C ALA A 19 -14.91 8.10 -5.05
N ALA A 20 -14.76 9.36 -5.46
CA ALA A 20 -14.36 10.44 -4.55
C ALA A 20 -15.42 10.66 -3.46
N ILE A 21 -14.96 11.08 -2.30
CA ILE A 21 -15.80 11.45 -1.15
C ILE A 21 -15.93 12.98 -1.14
N ASP A 22 -17.14 13.50 -0.93
CA ASP A 22 -17.34 14.95 -0.80
C ASP A 22 -16.59 15.49 0.44
N PRO A 23 -15.60 16.37 0.27
CA PRO A 23 -14.83 16.90 1.39
C PRO A 23 -15.67 17.60 2.45
N ALA A 24 -16.75 18.27 2.05
CA ALA A 24 -17.64 18.98 2.98
C ALA A 24 -18.41 18.03 3.93
N GLY A 25 -18.58 16.78 3.54
CA GLY A 25 -19.30 15.76 4.32
C GLY A 25 -18.41 14.94 5.25
N ILE A 26 -17.08 14.96 5.10
CA ILE A 26 -16.17 14.01 5.77
C ILE A 26 -16.35 13.99 7.29
N ALA A 27 -16.25 15.16 7.94
CA ALA A 27 -16.29 15.25 9.40
C ALA A 27 -17.64 14.85 10.01
N GLY A 28 -18.73 15.08 9.26
CA GLY A 28 -20.11 14.86 9.71
C GLY A 28 -20.71 13.51 9.33
N ASP A 29 -19.99 12.67 8.59
CA ASP A 29 -20.49 11.35 8.15
C ASP A 29 -20.13 10.25 9.16
N PRO A 30 -21.05 9.83 10.04
CA PRO A 30 -20.75 8.81 11.04
C PRO A 30 -20.45 7.44 10.42
N VAL A 31 -20.98 7.15 9.23
CA VAL A 31 -20.73 5.89 8.53
C VAL A 31 -19.29 5.86 8.00
N LEU A 32 -18.79 6.99 7.45
CA LEU A 32 -17.42 7.13 7.05
C LEU A 32 -16.45 7.04 8.23
N GLN A 33 -16.76 7.72 9.35
CA GLN A 33 -15.94 7.67 10.56
C GLN A 33 -15.87 6.24 11.12
N GLN A 34 -16.97 5.52 11.16
CA GLN A 34 -17.00 4.12 11.58
C GLN A 34 -16.18 3.23 10.64
N LEU A 35 -16.29 3.44 9.32
CA LEU A 35 -15.48 2.71 8.33
C LEU A 35 -13.98 2.93 8.56
N ILE A 36 -13.56 4.17 8.83
CA ILE A 36 -12.16 4.48 9.12
C ILE A 36 -11.68 3.71 10.35
N ASP A 37 -12.46 3.71 11.43
CA ASP A 37 -12.10 3.02 12.68
C ASP A 37 -12.03 1.50 12.47
N ASP A 38 -12.97 0.91 11.74
CA ASP A 38 -12.97 -0.52 11.41
C ASP A 38 -11.80 -0.90 10.48
N MET A 39 -11.44 -0.02 9.54
CA MET A 39 -10.25 -0.21 8.68
C MET A 39 -8.94 -0.17 9.49
N ILE A 40 -8.82 0.72 10.48
CA ILE A 40 -7.65 0.79 11.37
C ILE A 40 -7.47 -0.52 12.12
N GLU A 41 -8.54 -1.06 12.72
CA GLU A 41 -8.50 -2.34 13.42
C GLU A 41 -8.16 -3.50 12.46
N THR A 42 -8.77 -3.49 11.27
CA THR A 42 -8.50 -4.50 10.25
C THR A 42 -7.05 -4.50 9.80
N LEU A 43 -6.47 -3.31 9.58
CA LEU A 43 -5.06 -3.17 9.23
C LEU A 43 -4.13 -3.69 10.33
N ALA A 44 -4.45 -3.37 11.58
CA ALA A 44 -3.67 -3.82 12.75
C ALA A 44 -3.75 -5.34 12.92
N ASP A 45 -4.94 -5.93 12.83
CA ASP A 45 -5.16 -7.38 12.91
C ASP A 45 -4.43 -8.14 11.79
N ALA A 46 -4.47 -7.60 10.57
CA ALA A 46 -3.80 -8.20 9.41
C ALA A 46 -2.27 -8.01 9.42
N GLY A 47 -1.71 -7.20 10.32
CA GLY A 47 -0.29 -6.88 10.36
C GLY A 47 0.25 -6.20 9.10
N GLY A 48 -0.63 -5.49 8.38
CA GLY A 48 -0.30 -4.77 7.15
C GLY A 48 0.31 -3.40 7.41
N VAL A 49 0.79 -2.77 6.33
CA VAL A 49 1.33 -1.40 6.34
C VAL A 49 0.47 -0.42 5.54
N GLY A 50 -0.53 -0.92 4.82
CA GLY A 50 -1.51 -0.16 4.08
C GLY A 50 -2.80 -0.93 3.88
N LEU A 51 -3.91 -0.19 3.71
CA LEU A 51 -5.23 -0.74 3.44
C LEU A 51 -6.08 0.31 2.70
N ALA A 52 -6.60 -0.05 1.56
CA ALA A 52 -7.52 0.78 0.79
C ALA A 52 -8.99 0.33 0.96
N ALA A 53 -9.93 1.26 0.94
CA ALA A 53 -11.34 0.96 1.13
C ALA A 53 -11.91 -0.07 0.12
N PRO A 54 -11.50 -0.13 -1.16
CA PRO A 54 -11.90 -1.21 -2.05
C PRO A 54 -11.55 -2.62 -1.53
N GLN A 55 -10.45 -2.76 -0.79
CA GLN A 55 -10.07 -4.05 -0.20
C GLN A 55 -11.05 -4.52 0.89
N VAL A 56 -11.82 -3.62 1.49
CA VAL A 56 -12.88 -3.95 2.44
C VAL A 56 -14.28 -3.74 1.86
N TYR A 57 -14.41 -3.93 0.54
CA TYR A 57 -15.67 -3.84 -0.21
C TYR A 57 -16.32 -2.46 -0.23
N GLN A 58 -15.55 -1.39 -0.02
CA GLN A 58 -16.03 -0.01 -0.06
C GLN A 58 -15.41 0.72 -1.25
N GLY A 59 -16.19 1.03 -2.28
CA GLY A 59 -15.72 1.73 -3.48
C GLY A 59 -15.51 3.23 -3.27
N LYS A 60 -14.77 3.62 -2.21
CA LYS A 60 -14.50 5.00 -1.79
C LYS A 60 -13.00 5.30 -1.87
N ARG A 61 -12.62 6.52 -2.25
CA ARG A 61 -11.22 6.97 -2.26
C ARG A 61 -10.73 7.27 -0.84
N LEU A 62 -10.41 6.22 -0.10
CA LEU A 62 -9.90 6.26 1.27
C LEU A 62 -8.79 5.21 1.40
N ILE A 63 -7.66 5.62 1.96
CA ILE A 63 -6.55 4.72 2.29
C ILE A 63 -6.04 4.95 3.71
N LEU A 64 -5.47 3.89 4.25
CA LEU A 64 -4.60 3.91 5.43
C LEU A 64 -3.19 3.55 5.00
N ALA A 65 -2.19 4.27 5.49
CA ALA A 65 -0.78 4.00 5.20
C ALA A 65 0.09 4.28 6.42
N ILE A 66 1.05 3.40 6.69
CA ILE A 66 2.03 3.50 7.78
C ILE A 66 3.39 3.03 7.27
N ALA A 67 4.47 3.60 7.77
CA ALA A 67 5.80 3.05 7.60
C ALA A 67 6.42 2.79 8.99
N PRO A 68 6.55 1.53 9.42
CA PRO A 68 7.21 1.20 10.68
C PRO A 68 8.68 1.64 10.68
N GLU A 69 9.16 2.16 11.81
CA GLU A 69 10.58 2.49 11.99
C GLU A 69 11.46 1.26 11.70
N GLY A 70 12.62 1.48 11.06
CA GLY A 70 13.58 0.43 10.75
C GLY A 70 13.31 -0.38 9.49
N ARG A 71 12.22 -0.13 8.74
CA ARG A 71 12.04 -0.67 7.38
C ARG A 71 12.66 0.26 6.35
N ALA A 72 13.59 -0.31 5.56
CA ALA A 72 14.27 0.21 4.38
C ALA A 72 15.02 1.55 4.54
N ASP A 73 14.41 2.64 4.99
CA ASP A 73 15.02 3.98 4.97
C ASP A 73 15.12 4.63 6.36
N ARG A 74 14.83 3.89 7.42
CA ARG A 74 14.94 4.29 8.83
C ARG A 74 14.03 5.45 9.28
N GLU A 75 13.37 6.15 8.38
CA GLU A 75 12.36 7.14 8.73
C GLU A 75 11.00 6.46 8.74
N GLY A 76 10.46 6.19 9.93
CA GLY A 76 9.09 5.75 10.12
C GLY A 76 8.12 6.86 9.72
N ALA A 77 6.94 6.49 9.25
CA ALA A 77 5.81 7.39 9.11
C ALA A 77 4.68 6.88 10.00
N PRO A 78 4.04 7.76 10.79
CA PRO A 78 2.87 7.38 11.58
C PRO A 78 1.72 6.95 10.66
N LEU A 79 0.64 6.44 11.24
CA LEU A 79 -0.56 6.12 10.49
C LEU A 79 -1.13 7.39 9.85
N HIS A 80 -1.21 7.37 8.52
CA HIS A 80 -1.89 8.38 7.72
C HIS A 80 -3.26 7.85 7.29
N ILE A 81 -4.29 8.65 7.48
CA ILE A 81 -5.63 8.46 6.94
C ILE A 81 -5.77 9.48 5.83
N LEU A 82 -5.86 9.03 4.59
CA LEU A 82 -5.94 9.92 3.44
C LEU A 82 -7.23 9.65 2.66
N ILE A 83 -8.05 10.68 2.54
CA ILE A 83 -9.29 10.69 1.79
C ILE A 83 -9.05 11.49 0.50
N ASN A 84 -9.47 10.94 -0.63
CA ASN A 84 -9.19 11.46 -1.97
C ASN A 84 -7.69 11.75 -2.19
N PRO A 85 -6.79 10.80 -1.88
CA PRO A 85 -5.37 11.04 -2.09
C PRO A 85 -5.05 11.23 -3.56
N GLU A 86 -4.16 12.19 -3.84
CA GLU A 86 -3.49 12.38 -5.13
C GLU A 86 -1.98 12.40 -4.93
N LEU A 87 -1.26 11.79 -5.85
CA LEU A 87 0.20 11.65 -5.80
C LEU A 87 0.86 12.38 -6.97
N GLU A 88 1.88 13.16 -6.67
CA GLU A 88 2.79 13.76 -7.64
C GLU A 88 4.15 13.06 -7.51
N LEU A 89 4.53 12.23 -8.48
CA LEU A 89 5.82 11.57 -8.50
C LEU A 89 6.92 12.60 -8.74
N THR A 90 7.95 12.60 -7.90
CA THR A 90 9.08 13.54 -8.00
C THR A 90 10.33 12.91 -8.60
N ALA A 91 10.27 11.61 -8.91
CA ALA A 91 11.30 10.85 -9.59
C ALA A 91 10.67 9.76 -10.47
N GLU A 92 11.46 9.20 -11.39
CA GLU A 92 11.02 8.12 -12.26
C GLU A 92 10.66 6.85 -11.45
N PRO A 93 9.64 6.08 -11.89
CA PRO A 93 9.23 4.85 -11.22
C PRO A 93 10.11 3.66 -11.63
N ASP A 94 11.39 3.71 -11.29
CA ASP A 94 12.42 2.73 -11.65
C ASP A 94 13.01 1.95 -10.47
N GLN A 95 12.73 2.39 -9.25
CA GLN A 95 13.19 1.69 -8.05
C GLN A 95 12.40 0.40 -7.84
N VAL A 96 13.00 -0.72 -8.22
CA VAL A 96 12.41 -2.05 -8.03
C VAL A 96 12.48 -2.48 -6.57
N GLY A 97 11.38 -3.02 -6.05
CA GLY A 97 11.30 -3.56 -4.69
C GLY A 97 10.15 -4.52 -4.53
N TRP A 98 10.23 -5.35 -3.50
CA TRP A 98 9.22 -6.36 -3.21
C TRP A 98 7.95 -5.76 -2.65
N GLU A 99 6.81 -6.18 -3.19
CA GLU A 99 5.47 -5.87 -2.68
C GLU A 99 4.69 -7.15 -2.43
N GLY A 100 3.92 -7.13 -1.36
CA GLY A 100 2.83 -8.06 -1.07
C GLY A 100 1.54 -7.27 -0.89
N CYS A 101 0.41 -7.93 -0.87
CA CYS A 101 -0.90 -7.31 -0.71
C CYS A 101 -1.81 -8.19 0.14
N LEU A 102 -2.57 -7.61 1.05
CA LEU A 102 -3.57 -8.33 1.86
C LEU A 102 -4.66 -8.99 1.00
N SER A 103 -4.89 -8.46 -0.21
CA SER A 103 -5.80 -9.05 -1.21
C SER A 103 -5.17 -10.18 -2.02
N ILE A 104 -3.85 -10.40 -1.93
CA ILE A 104 -3.08 -11.44 -2.60
C ILE A 104 -2.15 -12.09 -1.56
N PRO A 105 -2.70 -12.83 -0.58
CA PRO A 105 -1.93 -13.36 0.53
C PRO A 105 -0.88 -14.35 0.06
N ASP A 106 0.19 -14.41 0.85
CA ASP A 106 1.31 -15.35 0.70
C ASP A 106 2.15 -15.16 -0.58
N LEU A 107 1.75 -14.24 -1.48
CA LEU A 107 2.48 -13.95 -2.72
C LEU A 107 3.14 -12.58 -2.65
N ARG A 108 4.33 -12.49 -3.25
CA ARG A 108 5.09 -11.25 -3.45
C ARG A 108 5.57 -11.11 -4.88
N GLY A 109 5.79 -9.88 -5.29
CA GLY A 109 6.34 -9.58 -6.60
C GLY A 109 7.26 -8.36 -6.59
N ALA A 110 8.20 -8.32 -7.51
CA ALA A 110 9.09 -7.19 -7.71
C ALA A 110 8.40 -6.12 -8.56
N VAL A 111 8.24 -4.92 -7.99
CA VAL A 111 7.48 -3.82 -8.58
C VAL A 111 8.34 -2.57 -8.68
N PRO A 112 8.44 -1.92 -9.86
CA PRO A 112 9.08 -0.63 -9.98
C PRO A 112 8.17 0.47 -9.44
N ARG A 113 8.72 1.36 -8.60
CA ARG A 113 8.03 2.53 -8.05
C ARG A 113 8.93 3.75 -8.08
N SER A 114 8.32 4.93 -8.04
CA SER A 114 9.07 6.15 -7.77
C SER A 114 9.60 6.14 -6.34
N PRO A 115 10.89 6.44 -6.12
CA PRO A 115 11.48 6.49 -4.78
C PRO A 115 11.00 7.67 -3.95
N SER A 116 10.37 8.68 -4.59
CA SER A 116 9.92 9.89 -3.92
C SER A 116 8.68 10.48 -4.58
N LEU A 117 7.82 11.07 -3.76
CA LEU A 117 6.59 11.73 -4.23
C LEU A 117 6.14 12.82 -3.25
N ARG A 118 5.26 13.69 -3.73
CA ARG A 118 4.40 14.52 -2.90
C ARG A 118 3.00 13.95 -2.91
N PHE A 119 2.28 14.11 -1.81
CA PHE A 119 0.88 13.71 -1.72
C PHE A 119 0.03 14.83 -1.16
N HIS A 120 -1.22 14.84 -1.56
CA HIS A 120 -2.25 15.67 -0.95
C HIS A 120 -3.56 14.88 -0.86
N GLY A 121 -4.46 15.33 0.00
CA GLY A 121 -5.76 14.72 0.25
C GLY A 121 -6.41 15.40 1.44
N PHE A 122 -7.33 14.69 2.08
CA PHE A 122 -8.01 15.16 3.29
C PHE A 122 -7.83 14.15 4.41
N ASP A 123 -7.75 14.65 5.64
CA ASP A 123 -7.78 13.81 6.83
C ASP A 123 -9.22 13.43 7.21
N ARG A 124 -9.38 12.63 8.27
CA ARG A 124 -10.69 12.20 8.76
C ARG A 124 -11.57 13.35 9.28
N THR A 125 -11.01 14.53 9.51
CA THR A 125 -11.77 15.74 9.91
C THR A 125 -12.17 16.62 8.72
N GLY A 126 -11.79 16.21 7.50
CA GLY A 126 -12.04 16.99 6.27
C GLY A 126 -11.04 18.12 6.06
N GLN A 127 -9.96 18.19 6.85
CA GLN A 127 -8.93 19.19 6.65
C GLN A 127 -7.96 18.73 5.56
N PRO A 128 -7.49 19.65 4.69
CA PRO A 128 -6.50 19.32 3.69
C PRO A 128 -5.17 18.91 4.34
N VAL A 129 -4.61 17.82 3.82
CA VAL A 129 -3.30 17.30 4.21
C VAL A 129 -2.39 17.26 3.00
N THR A 130 -1.16 17.73 3.16
CA THR A 130 -0.10 17.65 2.15
C THR A 130 1.17 17.14 2.79
N GLY A 131 1.98 16.42 2.02
CA GLY A 131 3.25 15.93 2.52
C GLY A 131 4.18 15.44 1.41
N ALA A 132 5.37 15.03 1.81
CA ALA A 132 6.32 14.33 0.96
C ALA A 132 6.59 12.94 1.55
N ALA A 133 6.83 11.97 0.67
CA ALA A 133 7.15 10.61 1.04
C ALA A 133 8.35 10.13 0.22
N ASN A 134 9.22 9.35 0.88
CA ASN A 134 10.40 8.76 0.27
C ASN A 134 10.46 7.25 0.54
N GLY A 135 11.22 6.53 -0.26
CA GLY A 135 11.56 5.13 -0.06
C GLY A 135 10.35 4.24 0.18
N PHE A 136 10.35 3.54 1.32
CA PHE A 136 9.29 2.57 1.63
C PHE A 136 7.92 3.23 1.78
N PHE A 137 7.83 4.39 2.44
CA PHE A 137 6.54 5.08 2.59
C PHE A 137 5.97 5.57 1.24
N ALA A 138 6.84 6.05 0.34
CA ALA A 138 6.42 6.40 -1.02
C ALA A 138 5.88 5.19 -1.78
N ARG A 139 6.48 4.00 -1.60
CA ARG A 139 6.00 2.73 -2.18
C ARG A 139 4.63 2.35 -1.63
N VAL A 140 4.42 2.42 -0.31
CA VAL A 140 3.13 2.12 0.33
C VAL A 140 2.05 3.02 -0.24
N LEU A 141 2.27 4.35 -0.29
CA LEU A 141 1.28 5.27 -0.82
C LEU A 141 0.91 4.98 -2.28
N GLN A 142 1.89 4.65 -3.13
CA GLN A 142 1.64 4.26 -4.52
C GLN A 142 0.83 2.97 -4.62
N HIS A 143 1.12 1.99 -3.76
CA HIS A 143 0.38 0.73 -3.71
C HIS A 143 -1.09 0.96 -3.32
N GLU A 144 -1.34 1.75 -2.27
CA GLU A 144 -2.70 1.98 -1.79
C GLU A 144 -3.51 2.85 -2.75
N VAL A 145 -2.90 3.83 -3.42
CA VAL A 145 -3.57 4.64 -4.43
C VAL A 145 -3.88 3.81 -5.69
N ASP A 146 -3.02 2.88 -6.08
CA ASP A 146 -3.32 1.93 -7.16
C ASP A 146 -4.65 1.17 -6.88
N HIS A 147 -4.90 0.73 -5.64
CA HIS A 147 -6.18 0.10 -5.29
C HIS A 147 -7.38 1.01 -5.51
N LEU A 148 -7.22 2.32 -5.31
CA LEU A 148 -8.29 3.29 -5.59
C LEU A 148 -8.55 3.47 -7.09
N ASP A 149 -7.56 3.17 -7.91
CA ASP A 149 -7.63 3.26 -9.37
C ASP A 149 -7.94 1.90 -10.03
N GLY A 150 -8.25 0.86 -9.22
CA GLY A 150 -8.57 -0.49 -9.68
C GLY A 150 -7.35 -1.26 -10.19
N ILE A 151 -6.15 -0.94 -9.69
CA ILE A 151 -4.88 -1.53 -10.10
C ILE A 151 -4.32 -2.39 -8.95
N LEU A 152 -3.93 -3.61 -9.25
CA LEU A 152 -3.18 -4.47 -8.34
C LEU A 152 -1.68 -4.40 -8.66
N TYR A 153 -0.82 -4.58 -7.64
CA TYR A 153 0.63 -4.52 -7.83
C TYR A 153 1.15 -5.48 -8.91
N THR A 154 0.47 -6.61 -9.11
CA THR A 154 0.78 -7.57 -10.18
C THR A 154 0.67 -6.97 -11.58
N MET A 155 -0.14 -5.94 -11.76
CA MET A 155 -0.29 -5.22 -13.04
C MET A 155 0.84 -4.21 -13.29
N ARG A 156 1.61 -3.86 -12.26
CA ARG A 156 2.79 -3.00 -12.34
C ARG A 156 4.09 -3.77 -12.55
N MET A 157 4.07 -5.09 -12.37
CA MET A 157 5.24 -5.95 -12.54
C MET A 157 5.71 -5.96 -14.00
N LYS A 158 7.02 -5.93 -14.20
CA LYS A 158 7.64 -6.04 -15.53
C LYS A 158 8.13 -7.44 -15.84
N ASP A 159 8.39 -8.25 -14.80
CA ASP A 159 8.95 -9.59 -14.96
C ASP A 159 8.34 -10.56 -13.94
N PHE A 160 7.55 -11.50 -14.42
CA PHE A 160 6.88 -12.52 -13.61
C PHE A 160 7.81 -13.61 -13.06
N ARG A 161 9.09 -13.66 -13.45
CA ARG A 161 10.09 -14.52 -12.81
C ARG A 161 10.35 -14.11 -11.34
N TYR A 162 10.03 -12.86 -11.00
CA TYR A 162 10.09 -12.31 -9.65
C TYR A 162 8.70 -12.23 -9.01
N PHE A 163 7.86 -13.24 -9.25
CA PHE A 163 6.55 -13.39 -8.62
C PHE A 163 6.41 -14.81 -8.08
N GLY A 164 6.09 -14.95 -6.81
CA GLY A 164 5.96 -16.26 -6.18
C GLY A 164 5.52 -16.19 -4.73
N PHE A 165 5.45 -17.35 -4.11
CA PHE A 165 5.18 -17.43 -2.67
C PHE A 165 6.32 -16.80 -1.87
N ASP A 166 5.96 -16.04 -0.84
CA ASP A 166 6.91 -15.29 0.00
C ASP A 166 8.01 -16.21 0.59
N GLU A 167 7.64 -17.41 1.01
CA GLU A 167 8.56 -18.42 1.56
C GLU A 167 9.61 -18.85 0.52
N GLU A 168 9.19 -19.12 -0.72
CA GLU A 168 10.08 -19.55 -1.79
C GLU A 168 11.01 -18.40 -2.25
N LEU A 169 10.48 -17.19 -2.34
CA LEU A 169 11.29 -16.02 -2.71
C LEU A 169 12.35 -15.69 -1.65
N LYS A 170 12.00 -15.79 -0.37
CA LYS A 170 12.96 -15.62 0.73
C LYS A 170 14.05 -16.68 0.71
N ARG A 171 13.71 -17.91 0.36
CA ARG A 171 14.68 -19.00 0.21
C ARG A 171 15.64 -18.74 -0.94
N LEU A 172 15.13 -18.33 -2.11
CA LEU A 172 15.98 -17.94 -3.24
C LEU A 172 16.91 -16.78 -2.92
N GLU A 173 16.43 -15.76 -2.20
CA GLU A 173 17.27 -14.64 -1.75
C GLU A 173 18.37 -15.09 -0.78
N ALA A 174 18.06 -16.00 0.13
CA ALA A 174 19.02 -16.53 1.08
C ALA A 174 20.12 -17.37 0.38
N GLU A 175 19.73 -18.20 -0.59
CA GLU A 175 20.66 -19.00 -1.41
C GLU A 175 21.58 -18.10 -2.27
N ALA A 176 21.02 -17.04 -2.87
CA ALA A 176 21.80 -16.08 -3.65
C ALA A 176 22.85 -15.35 -2.80
N ARG A 177 22.47 -14.86 -1.61
CA ARG A 177 23.40 -14.21 -0.67
C ARG A 177 24.51 -15.15 -0.19
N ALA A 178 24.18 -16.41 0.08
CA ALA A 178 25.15 -17.41 0.48
C ALA A 178 26.17 -17.70 -0.64
N ALA A 179 25.73 -17.71 -1.89
CA ALA A 179 26.61 -17.90 -3.05
C ALA A 179 27.51 -16.69 -3.34
N GLU A 180 27.04 -15.45 -3.06
CA GLU A 180 27.83 -14.23 -3.18
C GLU A 180 28.93 -14.17 -2.11
N GLY A 181 28.60 -14.46 -0.83
CA GLY A 181 29.57 -14.46 0.26
C GLY A 181 30.70 -15.48 0.09
N GLN A 182 30.46 -16.60 -0.62
CA GLN A 182 31.51 -17.59 -0.93
C GLN A 182 32.47 -17.14 -2.04
N ARG A 183 32.11 -16.16 -2.88
CA ARG A 183 32.94 -15.62 -3.94
C ARG A 183 33.88 -14.51 -3.47
N ASP A 184 33.52 -13.84 -2.38
CA ASP A 184 34.34 -12.77 -1.80
C ASP A 184 35.47 -13.32 -0.87
N ASP A 185 35.39 -14.61 -0.51
CA ASP A 185 36.37 -15.31 0.32
C ASP A 185 37.43 -16.13 -0.50
N GLU A 186 37.34 -16.14 -1.85
CA GLU A 186 38.31 -16.73 -2.76
C GLU A 186 39.18 -15.65 -3.46
#